data_6316f733ed39fe9b731a773bbb966152
#
_entry.id   6316f733ed39fe9b731a773bbb966152
#
_cell.length_a   1.000
_cell.length_b   1.000
_cell.length_c   1.000
_cell.angle_alpha   90.00
_cell.angle_beta   90.00
_cell.angle_gamma   90.00
#
_symmetry.space_group_name_H-M   'P 1'
#
loop_
_entity.id
_entity.type
_entity.pdbx_description
1 polymer ?
#
loop_
_entity_poly.entity_id
_entity_poly.type
_entity_poly.pdbx_seq_one_letter_code
_entity_poly.pdbx_strand_id
1 'polypeptide(L)'
;MAIVCYTAKSPHVEELKRGPQRQFSIGEHVVIMKQRWQPGGDGGTALGFGASVYDAAFVLADHLHRGGVYLNGKRVVELGTGPGLVAVAAAILGAAEVVATDGDEELLSLTEENLDDNVIRIAGEDVRGRCRASQLMWGDSEAVNAMQPPFDVVLAADVAAVVYEEHFSGLVASLAALSNESTLILLAYHRRHSDEDVFFEKLSSTFTYSVVPDDCIHPEYASGQSAISIFRLVKIPTALGSD
;
A
#
# COMPACT_ATOMS: atom_id res chain seq x y z
N MET A 1 -25.99 6.80 -13.64
CA MET A 1 -24.81 7.28 -12.92
C MET A 1 -23.61 6.94 -13.80
N ALA A 2 -22.93 7.93 -14.38
CA ALA A 2 -21.86 7.68 -15.35
C ALA A 2 -20.64 7.11 -14.63
N ILE A 3 -20.15 5.97 -15.10
CA ILE A 3 -18.85 5.41 -14.71
C ILE A 3 -17.80 6.36 -15.30
N VAL A 4 -17.18 7.17 -14.47
CA VAL A 4 -16.06 8.01 -14.89
C VAL A 4 -14.81 7.14 -14.88
N CYS A 5 -14.39 6.63 -16.03
CA CYS A 5 -13.07 6.05 -16.21
C CYS A 5 -12.04 7.16 -16.03
N TYR A 6 -11.13 6.95 -15.09
CA TYR A 6 -10.08 7.89 -14.74
C TYR A 6 -8.96 7.92 -15.76
N THR A 7 -8.61 9.11 -16.24
CA THR A 7 -7.34 9.35 -16.94
C THR A 7 -6.43 10.19 -16.05
N ALA A 8 -5.19 9.76 -15.85
CA ALA A 8 -4.18 10.37 -14.96
C ALA A 8 -3.85 11.86 -15.28
N LYS A 9 -4.40 12.42 -16.33
CA LYS A 9 -4.14 13.80 -16.82
C LYS A 9 -5.32 14.75 -16.65
N SER A 10 -6.40 14.33 -15.99
CA SER A 10 -7.56 15.18 -15.80
C SER A 10 -7.38 16.12 -14.62
N PRO A 11 -7.70 17.44 -14.73
CA PRO A 11 -7.84 18.32 -13.57
C PRO A 11 -8.76 17.79 -12.47
N HIS A 12 -9.66 16.89 -12.84
CA HIS A 12 -10.52 16.17 -11.92
C HIS A 12 -9.80 15.23 -10.94
N VAL A 13 -8.59 14.74 -11.21
CA VAL A 13 -7.90 13.78 -10.30
C VAL A 13 -7.57 14.44 -8.97
N GLU A 14 -7.05 15.67 -8.99
CA GLU A 14 -6.78 16.42 -7.76
C GLU A 14 -8.06 16.77 -7.00
N GLU A 15 -9.13 17.11 -7.72
CA GLU A 15 -10.43 17.37 -7.12
C GLU A 15 -11.03 16.13 -6.48
N LEU A 16 -10.79 14.96 -7.07
CA LEU A 16 -11.28 13.68 -6.56
C LEU A 16 -10.48 13.18 -5.36
N LYS A 17 -9.18 13.47 -5.27
CA LYS A 17 -8.39 13.23 -4.06
C LYS A 17 -8.91 14.03 -2.86
N ARG A 18 -9.53 15.17 -3.12
CA ARG A 18 -10.15 16.04 -2.11
C ARG A 18 -11.62 15.73 -1.83
N GLY A 19 -12.22 14.85 -2.62
CA GLY A 19 -13.62 14.44 -2.43
C GLY A 19 -13.80 13.51 -1.23
N PRO A 20 -15.03 13.37 -0.72
CA PRO A 20 -15.31 12.50 0.43
C PRO A 20 -15.18 11.02 0.10
N GLN A 21 -15.18 10.68 -1.18
CA GLN A 21 -15.02 9.30 -1.65
C GLN A 21 -14.46 9.24 -3.08
N ARG A 22 -13.79 8.13 -3.39
CA ARG A 22 -13.36 7.76 -4.75
C ARG A 22 -13.81 6.34 -5.07
N GLN A 23 -14.06 6.10 -6.37
CA GLN A 23 -14.42 4.78 -6.87
C GLN A 23 -13.27 4.24 -7.73
N PHE A 24 -12.97 2.95 -7.56
CA PHE A 24 -11.95 2.23 -8.30
C PHE A 24 -12.50 0.92 -8.85
N SER A 25 -11.97 0.46 -9.98
CA SER A 25 -12.25 -0.87 -10.53
C SER A 25 -11.04 -1.77 -10.28
N ILE A 26 -11.23 -2.86 -9.54
CA ILE A 26 -10.22 -3.89 -9.29
C ILE A 26 -10.77 -5.19 -9.88
N GLY A 27 -10.27 -5.57 -11.06
CA GLY A 27 -10.88 -6.64 -11.84
C GLY A 27 -12.33 -6.32 -12.18
N GLU A 28 -13.24 -7.22 -11.84
CA GLU A 28 -14.69 -7.05 -12.03
C GLU A 28 -15.38 -6.32 -10.87
N HIS A 29 -14.64 -6.02 -9.80
CA HIS A 29 -15.20 -5.42 -8.59
C HIS A 29 -15.09 -3.90 -8.61
N VAL A 30 -16.16 -3.24 -8.17
CA VAL A 30 -16.20 -1.79 -7.92
C VAL A 30 -15.96 -1.56 -6.43
N VAL A 31 -14.86 -0.88 -6.11
CA VAL A 31 -14.46 -0.51 -4.75
C VAL A 31 -14.71 0.97 -4.55
N ILE A 32 -15.43 1.34 -3.49
CA ILE A 32 -15.77 2.74 -3.15
C ILE A 32 -15.06 3.09 -1.84
N MET A 33 -14.02 3.93 -1.94
CA MET A 33 -13.20 4.33 -0.81
C MET A 33 -13.66 5.67 -0.25
N LYS A 34 -14.04 5.70 1.02
CA LYS A 34 -14.21 6.94 1.78
C LYS A 34 -12.87 7.62 1.96
N GLN A 35 -12.86 8.95 1.97
CA GLN A 35 -11.70 9.80 2.22
C GLN A 35 -12.07 10.87 3.26
N ARG A 36 -11.09 11.34 4.01
CA ARG A 36 -11.28 12.39 5.05
C ARG A 36 -10.42 13.60 4.77
N TRP A 37 -10.27 13.98 3.49
CA TRP A 37 -9.52 15.17 3.14
C TRP A 37 -10.18 16.43 3.73
N GLN A 38 -9.39 17.26 4.39
CA GLN A 38 -9.80 18.56 4.92
C GLN A 38 -8.70 19.59 4.63
N PRO A 39 -9.03 20.84 4.30
CA PRO A 39 -8.03 21.87 4.08
C PRO A 39 -7.25 22.18 5.36
N GLY A 40 -5.93 22.23 5.25
CA GLY A 40 -5.01 22.51 6.36
C GLY A 40 -4.14 21.30 6.72
N GLY A 41 -3.06 21.55 7.47
CA GLY A 41 -2.11 20.52 7.86
C GLY A 41 -1.18 20.04 6.73
N ASP A 42 -0.30 19.09 7.05
CA ASP A 42 0.62 18.46 6.10
C ASP A 42 -0.16 17.64 5.07
N GLY A 43 0.30 17.64 3.84
CA GLY A 43 -0.42 16.97 2.75
C GLY A 43 -1.76 17.60 2.38
N GLY A 44 -2.07 18.80 2.91
CA GLY A 44 -3.28 19.55 2.63
C GLY A 44 -4.50 19.10 3.43
N THR A 45 -4.30 18.30 4.48
CA THR A 45 -5.38 17.82 5.35
C THR A 45 -4.94 17.74 6.82
N ALA A 46 -5.90 17.85 7.73
CA ALA A 46 -5.65 17.75 9.16
C ALA A 46 -5.18 16.33 9.59
N LEU A 47 -5.49 15.32 8.79
CA LEU A 47 -5.05 13.93 8.97
C LEU A 47 -3.79 13.60 8.16
N GLY A 48 -3.04 14.62 7.71
CA GLY A 48 -1.82 14.43 6.93
C GLY A 48 -2.06 13.76 5.57
N PHE A 49 -1.02 13.12 5.04
CA PHE A 49 -1.04 12.49 3.73
C PHE A 49 -1.97 11.29 3.62
N GLY A 50 -2.23 10.58 4.72
CA GLY A 50 -3.05 9.36 4.76
C GLY A 50 -4.55 9.56 4.56
N ALA A 51 -5.05 10.80 4.47
CA ALA A 51 -6.49 11.08 4.39
C ALA A 51 -7.12 10.78 3.02
N SER A 52 -6.32 10.57 1.98
CA SER A 52 -6.77 10.37 0.59
C SER A 52 -6.09 9.16 -0.04
N VAL A 53 -6.76 8.56 -1.03
CA VAL A 53 -6.16 7.48 -1.83
C VAL A 53 -5.22 8.08 -2.87
N TYR A 54 -3.96 7.68 -2.85
CA TYR A 54 -2.94 8.05 -3.84
C TYR A 54 -2.96 7.10 -5.04
N ASP A 55 -2.48 7.61 -6.18
CA ASP A 55 -2.51 6.84 -7.42
C ASP A 55 -1.60 5.60 -7.36
N ALA A 56 -0.51 5.64 -6.58
CA ALA A 56 0.34 4.45 -6.37
C ALA A 56 -0.41 3.33 -5.63
N ALA A 57 -1.32 3.66 -4.71
CA ALA A 57 -2.17 2.66 -4.06
C ALA A 57 -3.14 2.02 -5.06
N PHE A 58 -3.72 2.82 -5.98
CA PHE A 58 -4.54 2.26 -7.06
C PHE A 58 -3.73 1.37 -8.00
N VAL A 59 -2.55 1.83 -8.43
CA VAL A 59 -1.69 1.05 -9.34
C VAL A 59 -1.25 -0.27 -8.70
N LEU A 60 -0.92 -0.27 -7.41
CA LEU A 60 -0.59 -1.49 -6.69
C LEU A 60 -1.81 -2.43 -6.57
N ALA A 61 -2.97 -1.90 -6.20
CA ALA A 61 -4.21 -2.68 -6.09
C ALA A 61 -4.63 -3.30 -7.44
N ASP A 62 -4.55 -2.54 -8.55
CA ASP A 62 -4.78 -3.04 -9.90
C ASP A 62 -3.75 -4.10 -10.31
N HIS A 63 -2.47 -3.91 -9.95
CA HIS A 63 -1.41 -4.87 -10.21
C HIS A 63 -1.63 -6.21 -9.48
N LEU A 64 -2.15 -6.21 -8.26
CA LEU A 64 -2.46 -7.46 -7.55
C LEU A 64 -3.40 -8.36 -8.38
N HIS A 65 -4.35 -7.76 -9.09
CA HIS A 65 -5.26 -8.47 -10.00
C HIS A 65 -4.62 -8.70 -11.38
N ARG A 66 -4.23 -7.64 -12.05
CA ARG A 66 -3.72 -7.65 -13.45
C ARG A 66 -2.41 -8.41 -13.60
N GLY A 67 -1.49 -8.23 -12.66
CA GLY A 67 -0.18 -8.87 -12.62
C GLY A 67 -0.23 -10.35 -12.19
N GLY A 68 -1.42 -10.89 -11.88
CA GLY A 68 -1.59 -12.29 -11.50
C GLY A 68 -0.94 -12.64 -10.16
N VAL A 69 -0.89 -11.71 -9.22
CA VAL A 69 -0.36 -12.00 -7.88
C VAL A 69 -1.27 -12.96 -7.15
N TYR A 70 -0.76 -14.15 -6.84
CA TYR A 70 -1.54 -15.18 -6.17
C TYR A 70 -1.65 -14.91 -4.67
N LEU A 71 -2.83 -14.47 -4.22
CA LEU A 71 -3.11 -14.12 -2.82
C LEU A 71 -3.94 -15.18 -2.07
N ASN A 72 -4.53 -16.16 -2.76
CA ASN A 72 -5.38 -17.14 -2.12
C ASN A 72 -4.60 -17.93 -1.05
N GLY A 73 -5.13 -17.93 0.17
CA GLY A 73 -4.50 -18.58 1.31
C GLY A 73 -3.29 -17.84 1.91
N LYS A 74 -2.96 -16.64 1.44
CA LYS A 74 -1.80 -15.87 1.86
C LYS A 74 -2.09 -14.94 3.02
N ARG A 75 -1.11 -14.79 3.92
CA ARG A 75 -1.07 -13.75 4.95
C ARG A 75 -0.44 -12.49 4.36
N VAL A 76 -1.19 -11.40 4.36
CA VAL A 76 -0.81 -10.13 3.74
C VAL A 76 -0.74 -9.04 4.80
N VAL A 77 0.32 -8.21 4.75
CA VAL A 77 0.42 -6.97 5.53
C VAL A 77 0.67 -5.81 4.60
N GLU A 78 0.00 -4.68 4.85
CA GLU A 78 0.24 -3.41 4.16
C GLU A 78 0.84 -2.40 5.14
N LEU A 79 1.91 -1.71 4.71
CA LEU A 79 2.55 -0.62 5.45
C LEU A 79 2.09 0.73 4.90
N GLY A 80 1.63 1.63 5.77
CA GLY A 80 1.15 2.96 5.38
C GLY A 80 -0.14 2.87 4.55
N THR A 81 -1.15 2.20 5.09
CA THR A 81 -2.38 1.83 4.35
C THR A 81 -3.26 3.05 3.99
N GLY A 82 -3.16 4.16 4.75
CA GLY A 82 -4.06 5.30 4.59
C GLY A 82 -5.53 4.88 4.60
N PRO A 83 -6.33 5.19 3.55
CA PRO A 83 -7.74 4.76 3.49
C PRO A 83 -7.94 3.26 3.28
N GLY A 84 -6.91 2.46 2.97
CA GLY A 84 -7.00 1.00 2.92
C GLY A 84 -7.30 0.37 1.55
N LEU A 85 -7.09 1.06 0.43
CA LEU A 85 -7.43 0.53 -0.90
C LEU A 85 -6.71 -0.77 -1.22
N VAL A 86 -5.41 -0.87 -0.93
CA VAL A 86 -4.60 -2.05 -1.26
C VAL A 86 -4.98 -3.22 -0.34
N ALA A 87 -5.25 -2.95 0.95
CA ALA A 87 -5.77 -3.95 1.88
C ALA A 87 -7.13 -4.50 1.44
N VAL A 88 -8.08 -3.62 1.02
CA VAL A 88 -9.37 -4.04 0.45
C VAL A 88 -9.14 -4.92 -0.78
N ALA A 89 -8.26 -4.52 -1.70
CA ALA A 89 -7.94 -5.31 -2.89
C ALA A 89 -7.37 -6.68 -2.52
N ALA A 90 -6.42 -6.74 -1.57
CA ALA A 90 -5.86 -8.01 -1.12
C ALA A 90 -6.93 -8.95 -0.52
N ALA A 91 -7.86 -8.41 0.27
CA ALA A 91 -8.96 -9.17 0.85
C ALA A 91 -9.91 -9.76 -0.20
N ILE A 92 -10.41 -8.92 -1.12
CA ILE A 92 -11.35 -9.37 -2.17
C ILE A 92 -10.70 -10.30 -3.21
N LEU A 93 -9.37 -10.27 -3.34
CA LEU A 93 -8.61 -11.18 -4.20
C LEU A 93 -8.19 -12.49 -3.50
N GLY A 94 -8.71 -12.74 -2.29
CA GLY A 94 -8.66 -14.04 -1.64
C GLY A 94 -7.56 -14.25 -0.59
N ALA A 95 -6.95 -13.19 -0.07
CA ALA A 95 -6.01 -13.31 1.04
C ALA A 95 -6.67 -14.01 2.25
N ALA A 96 -5.92 -14.87 2.94
CA ALA A 96 -6.41 -15.59 4.12
C ALA A 96 -6.40 -14.70 5.38
N GLU A 97 -5.48 -13.76 5.45
CA GLU A 97 -5.38 -12.73 6.48
C GLU A 97 -4.88 -11.43 5.85
N VAL A 98 -5.48 -10.31 6.23
CA VAL A 98 -5.01 -8.98 5.84
C VAL A 98 -4.82 -8.11 7.07
N VAL A 99 -3.61 -7.57 7.26
CA VAL A 99 -3.29 -6.59 8.29
C VAL A 99 -2.94 -5.27 7.61
N ALA A 100 -3.85 -4.31 7.68
CA ALA A 100 -3.63 -2.95 7.17
C ALA A 100 -3.00 -2.10 8.27
N THR A 101 -1.80 -1.52 8.03
CA THR A 101 -1.12 -0.78 9.10
C THR A 101 -0.88 0.68 8.73
N ASP A 102 -1.00 1.56 9.73
CA ASP A 102 -0.64 2.97 9.65
C ASP A 102 -0.11 3.47 11.00
N GLY A 103 0.67 4.54 10.99
CA GLY A 103 1.15 5.18 12.22
C GLY A 103 0.08 6.04 12.90
N ASP A 104 -0.88 6.53 12.14
CA ASP A 104 -1.95 7.41 12.61
C ASP A 104 -3.20 6.61 13.00
N GLU A 105 -3.55 6.66 14.28
CA GLU A 105 -4.69 5.95 14.85
C GLU A 105 -6.04 6.45 14.27
N GLU A 106 -6.14 7.74 13.92
CA GLU A 106 -7.37 8.29 13.33
C GLU A 106 -7.60 7.74 11.91
N LEU A 107 -6.53 7.45 11.17
CA LEU A 107 -6.62 6.80 9.86
C LEU A 107 -7.08 5.35 9.95
N LEU A 108 -6.72 4.64 11.02
CA LEU A 108 -7.16 3.25 11.20
C LEU A 108 -8.68 3.12 11.26
N SER A 109 -9.37 4.10 11.85
CA SER A 109 -10.85 4.11 11.86
C SER A 109 -11.43 4.26 10.45
N LEU A 110 -10.80 5.04 9.57
CA LEU A 110 -11.18 5.17 8.17
C LEU A 110 -10.91 3.89 7.39
N THR A 111 -9.77 3.25 7.66
CA THR A 111 -9.40 1.96 7.07
C THR A 111 -10.43 0.88 7.43
N GLU A 112 -10.81 0.77 8.71
CA GLU A 112 -11.83 -0.18 9.17
C GLU A 112 -13.19 0.06 8.51
N GLU A 113 -13.65 1.32 8.42
CA GLU A 113 -14.88 1.66 7.70
C GLU A 113 -14.84 1.23 6.22
N ASN A 114 -13.71 1.44 5.55
CA ASN A 114 -13.53 1.06 4.15
C ASN A 114 -13.46 -0.47 3.96
N LEU A 115 -12.84 -1.18 4.90
CA LEU A 115 -12.85 -2.64 4.93
C LEU A 115 -14.27 -3.17 5.12
N ASP A 116 -15.03 -2.63 6.08
CA ASP A 116 -16.42 -3.02 6.31
C ASP A 116 -17.29 -2.82 5.07
N ASP A 117 -17.27 -1.61 4.51
CA ASP A 117 -18.15 -1.25 3.39
C ASP A 117 -17.85 -2.05 2.12
N ASN A 118 -16.59 -2.34 1.84
CA ASN A 118 -16.20 -2.97 0.58
C ASN A 118 -16.04 -4.49 0.69
N VAL A 119 -15.35 -4.99 1.73
CA VAL A 119 -15.08 -6.42 1.84
C VAL A 119 -16.35 -7.19 2.15
N ILE A 120 -17.22 -6.70 3.06
CA ILE A 120 -18.49 -7.36 3.33
C ILE A 120 -19.37 -7.43 2.07
N ARG A 121 -19.49 -6.31 1.37
CA ARG A 121 -20.30 -6.22 0.16
C ARG A 121 -19.82 -7.10 -0.98
N ILE A 122 -18.51 -7.25 -1.16
CA ILE A 122 -17.90 -7.94 -2.30
C ILE A 122 -17.60 -9.41 -1.98
N ALA A 123 -17.07 -9.69 -0.80
CA ALA A 123 -16.53 -11.01 -0.44
C ALA A 123 -17.20 -11.65 0.80
N GLY A 124 -18.05 -10.91 1.52
CA GLY A 124 -18.80 -11.40 2.67
C GLY A 124 -18.12 -11.21 4.03
N GLU A 125 -18.88 -11.42 5.10
CA GLU A 125 -18.45 -11.22 6.49
C GLU A 125 -17.32 -12.16 6.91
N ASP A 126 -17.29 -13.39 6.40
CA ASP A 126 -16.21 -14.35 6.70
C ASP A 126 -14.84 -13.86 6.21
N VAL A 127 -14.79 -13.19 5.06
CA VAL A 127 -13.56 -12.59 4.55
C VAL A 127 -13.20 -11.35 5.37
N ARG A 128 -14.20 -10.52 5.67
CA ARG A 128 -13.99 -9.32 6.50
C ARG A 128 -13.46 -9.67 7.89
N GLY A 129 -13.94 -10.74 8.51
CA GLY A 129 -13.48 -11.22 9.81
C GLY A 129 -11.99 -11.61 9.87
N ARG A 130 -11.33 -11.73 8.71
CA ARG A 130 -9.89 -12.01 8.57
C ARG A 130 -9.06 -10.77 8.24
N CYS A 131 -9.70 -9.60 8.20
CA CYS A 131 -9.06 -8.32 7.92
C CYS A 131 -9.07 -7.45 9.18
N ARG A 132 -7.97 -6.75 9.46
CA ARG A 132 -7.92 -5.78 10.56
C ARG A 132 -7.02 -4.61 10.22
N ALA A 133 -7.33 -3.45 10.77
CA ALA A 133 -6.40 -2.34 10.84
C ALA A 133 -5.59 -2.43 12.16
N SER A 134 -4.33 -2.01 12.13
CA SER A 134 -3.43 -2.07 13.29
C SER A 134 -2.44 -0.92 13.26
N GLN A 135 -2.22 -0.28 14.41
CA GLN A 135 -1.22 0.77 14.50
C GLN A 135 0.18 0.18 14.36
N LEU A 136 1.00 0.81 13.52
CA LEU A 136 2.41 0.51 13.35
C LEU A 136 3.19 1.76 13.01
N MET A 137 3.92 2.27 14.00
CA MET A 137 5.01 3.21 13.74
C MET A 137 6.18 2.43 13.16
N TRP A 138 6.71 2.88 12.02
CA TRP A 138 7.81 2.16 11.37
C TRP A 138 9.05 2.12 12.27
N GLY A 139 9.59 0.92 12.46
CA GLY A 139 10.68 0.62 13.37
C GLY A 139 10.24 0.12 14.75
N ASP A 140 8.94 0.11 15.05
CA ASP A 140 8.42 -0.47 16.28
C ASP A 140 8.44 -1.99 16.22
N SER A 141 9.46 -2.57 16.83
CA SER A 141 9.67 -4.02 16.85
C SER A 141 8.64 -4.78 17.71
N GLU A 142 8.06 -4.15 18.73
CA GLU A 142 7.04 -4.79 19.57
C GLU A 142 5.74 -4.92 18.78
N ALA A 143 5.30 -3.86 18.12
CA ALA A 143 4.13 -3.89 17.25
C ALA A 143 4.30 -4.89 16.09
N VAL A 144 5.48 -4.93 15.45
CA VAL A 144 5.78 -5.95 14.42
C VAL A 144 5.68 -7.36 14.97
N ASN A 145 6.30 -7.66 16.11
CA ASN A 145 6.28 -9.00 16.72
C ASN A 145 4.87 -9.43 17.11
N ALA A 146 4.02 -8.52 17.56
CA ALA A 146 2.62 -8.79 17.89
C ALA A 146 1.80 -9.28 16.68
N MET A 147 2.21 -8.95 15.47
CA MET A 147 1.58 -9.41 14.21
C MET A 147 2.03 -10.81 13.78
N GLN A 148 2.98 -11.42 14.51
CA GLN A 148 3.49 -12.78 14.26
C GLN A 148 4.07 -12.96 12.84
N PRO A 149 5.10 -12.19 12.44
CA PRO A 149 5.78 -12.38 11.15
C PRO A 149 6.43 -13.77 11.07
N PRO A 150 6.83 -14.25 9.86
CA PRO A 150 6.77 -13.52 8.60
C PRO A 150 5.38 -13.57 7.95
N PHE A 151 5.12 -12.59 7.07
CA PHE A 151 4.00 -12.61 6.16
C PHE A 151 4.39 -13.24 4.82
N ASP A 152 3.40 -13.77 4.08
CA ASP A 152 3.63 -14.25 2.71
C ASP A 152 3.82 -13.11 1.72
N VAL A 153 3.08 -12.00 1.96
CA VAL A 153 3.10 -10.81 1.10
C VAL A 153 3.16 -9.56 1.96
N VAL A 154 4.07 -8.65 1.63
CA VAL A 154 4.18 -7.31 2.22
C VAL A 154 3.93 -6.28 1.12
N LEU A 155 2.99 -5.38 1.34
CA LEU A 155 2.58 -4.35 0.40
C LEU A 155 2.88 -2.97 0.96
N ALA A 156 3.28 -2.05 0.09
CA ALA A 156 3.48 -0.66 0.46
C ALA A 156 3.26 0.25 -0.76
N ALA A 157 2.52 1.34 -0.61
CA ALA A 157 2.23 2.26 -1.70
C ALA A 157 2.52 3.71 -1.29
N ASP A 158 3.41 4.37 -2.02
CA ASP A 158 3.82 5.78 -1.84
C ASP A 158 4.46 6.11 -0.47
N VAL A 159 4.80 5.12 0.32
CA VAL A 159 5.36 5.31 1.67
C VAL A 159 6.72 6.02 1.68
N ALA A 160 7.52 5.87 0.63
CA ALA A 160 8.83 6.51 0.51
C ALA A 160 8.76 7.96 -0.02
N ALA A 161 7.65 8.34 -0.67
CA ALA A 161 7.51 9.62 -1.35
C ALA A 161 6.97 10.75 -0.44
N VAL A 162 6.40 10.40 0.69
CA VAL A 162 5.68 11.34 1.58
C VAL A 162 6.26 11.40 2.99
N VAL A 163 7.33 10.65 3.25
CA VAL A 163 7.97 10.61 4.57
C VAL A 163 9.32 11.31 4.58
N TYR A 164 9.63 11.91 5.71
CA TYR A 164 10.91 12.52 5.94
C TYR A 164 12.01 11.45 6.08
N GLU A 165 13.24 11.79 5.69
CA GLU A 165 14.40 10.90 5.70
C GLU A 165 14.58 10.14 7.02
N GLU A 166 14.23 10.76 8.14
CA GLU A 166 14.31 10.18 9.49
C GLU A 166 13.48 8.89 9.65
N HIS A 167 12.42 8.73 8.86
CA HIS A 167 11.55 7.55 8.90
C HIS A 167 12.01 6.41 7.98
N PHE A 168 12.92 6.67 7.04
CA PHE A 168 13.36 5.64 6.08
C PHE A 168 14.01 4.43 6.74
N SER A 169 14.82 4.65 7.78
CA SER A 169 15.45 3.54 8.52
C SER A 169 14.42 2.67 9.24
N GLY A 170 13.39 3.27 9.83
CA GLY A 170 12.28 2.57 10.45
C GLY A 170 11.46 1.76 9.45
N LEU A 171 11.17 2.35 8.27
CA LEU A 171 10.46 1.66 7.19
C LEU A 171 11.22 0.43 6.70
N VAL A 172 12.53 0.56 6.42
CA VAL A 172 13.38 -0.57 6.00
C VAL A 172 13.45 -1.64 7.08
N ALA A 173 13.57 -1.26 8.36
CA ALA A 173 13.55 -2.20 9.48
C ALA A 173 12.22 -2.95 9.59
N SER A 174 11.09 -2.27 9.43
CA SER A 174 9.76 -2.91 9.43
C SER A 174 9.57 -3.87 8.26
N LEU A 175 9.96 -3.47 7.03
CA LEU A 175 9.96 -4.36 5.87
C LEU A 175 10.78 -5.64 6.15
N ALA A 176 11.96 -5.48 6.74
CA ALA A 176 12.86 -6.59 7.05
C ALA A 176 12.28 -7.52 8.13
N ALA A 177 11.67 -6.96 9.17
CA ALA A 177 11.12 -7.72 10.28
C ALA A 177 9.83 -8.47 9.93
N LEU A 178 9.02 -7.91 9.00
CA LEU A 178 7.78 -8.53 8.53
C LEU A 178 8.01 -9.62 7.48
N SER A 179 9.22 -9.75 6.94
CA SER A 179 9.53 -10.60 5.80
C SER A 179 10.65 -11.61 6.07
N ASN A 180 10.65 -12.68 5.29
CA ASN A 180 11.77 -13.60 5.12
C ASN A 180 12.15 -13.74 3.63
N GLU A 181 13.03 -14.67 3.29
CA GLU A 181 13.52 -14.89 1.92
C GLU A 181 12.42 -15.35 0.94
N SER A 182 11.31 -15.92 1.43
CA SER A 182 10.19 -16.38 0.61
C SER A 182 9.05 -15.35 0.50
N THR A 183 9.11 -14.27 1.25
CA THR A 183 8.09 -13.22 1.24
C THR A 183 8.11 -12.44 -0.07
N LEU A 184 6.96 -12.30 -0.70
CA LEU A 184 6.79 -11.35 -1.81
C LEU A 184 6.61 -9.94 -1.24
N ILE A 185 7.52 -9.03 -1.57
CA ILE A 185 7.39 -7.62 -1.16
C ILE A 185 7.18 -6.78 -2.42
N LEU A 186 6.09 -6.01 -2.46
CA LEU A 186 5.75 -5.09 -3.54
C LEU A 186 5.66 -3.67 -3.00
N LEU A 187 6.47 -2.78 -3.56
CA LEU A 187 6.51 -1.35 -3.24
C LEU A 187 6.12 -0.53 -4.47
N ALA A 188 4.93 0.06 -4.47
CA ALA A 188 4.53 1.02 -5.51
C ALA A 188 4.99 2.43 -5.14
N TYR A 189 5.54 3.13 -6.11
CA TYR A 189 6.23 4.38 -5.87
C TYR A 189 6.09 5.35 -7.05
N HIS A 190 5.71 6.58 -6.73
CA HIS A 190 5.70 7.69 -7.67
C HIS A 190 6.82 8.67 -7.31
N ARG A 191 7.89 8.71 -8.10
CA ARG A 191 9.03 9.60 -7.88
C ARG A 191 8.62 11.06 -8.01
N ARG A 192 8.93 11.87 -6.98
CA ARG A 192 8.63 13.31 -6.93
C ARG A 192 9.88 14.16 -6.76
N HIS A 193 10.85 13.70 -5.96
CA HIS A 193 12.03 14.44 -5.58
C HIS A 193 13.32 13.61 -5.72
N SER A 194 14.47 14.30 -5.87
CA SER A 194 15.79 13.64 -5.94
C SER A 194 16.22 13.04 -4.60
N ASP A 195 15.77 13.61 -3.49
CA ASP A 195 16.18 13.22 -2.14
C ASP A 195 15.67 11.83 -1.75
N GLU A 196 14.69 11.32 -2.49
CA GLU A 196 14.15 9.97 -2.35
C GLU A 196 15.17 8.87 -2.70
N ASP A 197 16.28 9.22 -3.39
CA ASP A 197 17.39 8.29 -3.66
C ASP A 197 18.03 7.77 -2.35
N VAL A 198 18.01 8.56 -1.27
CA VAL A 198 18.47 8.15 0.07
C VAL A 198 17.68 6.95 0.60
N PHE A 199 16.37 6.90 0.34
CA PHE A 199 15.57 5.73 0.69
C PHE A 199 16.07 4.46 -0.01
N PHE A 200 16.32 4.53 -1.32
CA PHE A 200 16.78 3.38 -2.10
C PHE A 200 18.21 2.96 -1.74
N GLU A 201 19.06 3.88 -1.33
CA GLU A 201 20.38 3.55 -0.76
C GLU A 201 20.26 2.75 0.52
N LYS A 202 19.41 3.20 1.46
CA LYS A 202 19.13 2.47 2.71
C LYS A 202 18.50 1.11 2.43
N LEU A 203 17.53 1.05 1.50
CA LEU A 203 16.84 -0.17 1.11
C LEU A 203 17.84 -1.22 0.56
N SER A 204 18.79 -0.79 -0.26
CA SER A 204 19.80 -1.65 -0.92
C SER A 204 20.74 -2.34 0.07
N SER A 205 20.85 -1.87 1.31
CA SER A 205 21.61 -2.56 2.36
C SER A 205 20.95 -3.84 2.86
N THR A 206 19.64 -3.98 2.67
CA THR A 206 18.84 -5.08 3.23
C THR A 206 18.12 -5.88 2.15
N PHE A 207 17.82 -5.25 1.02
CA PHE A 207 17.07 -5.85 -0.09
C PHE A 207 17.76 -5.63 -1.42
N THR A 208 17.69 -6.62 -2.30
CA THR A 208 17.79 -6.39 -3.75
C THR A 208 16.40 -6.10 -4.29
N TYR A 209 16.31 -5.35 -5.39
CA TYR A 209 15.02 -5.07 -6.00
C TYR A 209 15.08 -5.06 -7.53
N SER A 210 13.94 -5.34 -8.14
CA SER A 210 13.71 -5.25 -9.57
C SER A 210 12.40 -4.50 -9.84
N VAL A 211 12.33 -3.82 -10.97
CA VAL A 211 11.11 -3.13 -11.41
C VAL A 211 10.19 -4.14 -12.09
N VAL A 212 8.91 -4.11 -11.74
CA VAL A 212 7.87 -4.86 -12.44
C VAL A 212 7.73 -4.31 -13.86
N PRO A 213 7.63 -5.16 -14.91
CA PRO A 213 7.53 -4.71 -16.29
C PRO A 213 6.29 -3.82 -16.55
N ASP A 214 6.45 -2.83 -17.45
CA ASP A 214 5.42 -1.84 -17.76
C ASP A 214 4.11 -2.45 -18.28
N ASP A 215 4.15 -3.59 -18.94
CA ASP A 215 2.96 -4.33 -19.41
C ASP A 215 2.12 -4.94 -18.26
N CYS A 216 2.70 -5.04 -17.08
CA CYS A 216 2.03 -5.44 -15.85
C CYS A 216 1.50 -4.24 -15.03
N ILE A 217 1.75 -3.01 -15.47
CA ILE A 217 1.30 -1.77 -14.83
C ILE A 217 0.05 -1.25 -15.56
N HIS A 218 -0.84 -0.58 -14.83
CA HIS A 218 -2.00 0.05 -15.45
C HIS A 218 -1.54 1.03 -16.55
N PRO A 219 -2.07 0.94 -17.79
CA PRO A 219 -1.50 1.64 -18.96
C PRO A 219 -1.39 3.16 -18.79
N GLU A 220 -2.27 3.79 -18.02
CA GLU A 220 -2.24 5.24 -17.76
C GLU A 220 -1.06 5.67 -16.89
N TYR A 221 -0.44 4.74 -16.15
CA TYR A 221 0.62 4.99 -15.19
C TYR A 221 1.95 4.32 -15.55
N ALA A 222 2.01 3.58 -16.65
CA ALA A 222 3.22 2.87 -17.07
C ALA A 222 4.30 3.79 -17.64
N SER A 223 3.96 5.02 -18.07
CA SER A 223 4.93 5.94 -18.68
C SER A 223 4.53 7.41 -18.53
N GLY A 224 5.49 8.32 -18.76
CA GLY A 224 5.28 9.77 -18.73
C GLY A 224 5.44 10.38 -17.33
N GLN A 225 4.94 11.60 -17.12
CA GLN A 225 5.09 12.35 -15.87
C GLN A 225 4.33 11.74 -14.67
N SER A 226 3.35 10.90 -14.94
CA SER A 226 2.57 10.20 -13.93
C SER A 226 3.00 8.74 -13.78
N ALA A 227 4.18 8.37 -14.29
CA ALA A 227 4.69 7.00 -14.20
C ALA A 227 4.85 6.57 -12.75
N ILE A 228 4.27 5.41 -12.43
CA ILE A 228 4.39 4.76 -11.14
C ILE A 228 5.12 3.45 -11.36
N SER A 229 6.21 3.26 -10.63
CA SER A 229 6.95 2.01 -10.65
C SER A 229 6.50 1.11 -9.52
N ILE A 230 6.42 -0.19 -9.77
CA ILE A 230 6.29 -1.19 -8.72
C ILE A 230 7.63 -1.93 -8.63
N PHE A 231 8.20 -1.91 -7.43
CA PHE A 231 9.43 -2.63 -7.12
C PHE A 231 9.07 -3.93 -6.42
N ARG A 232 9.65 -5.02 -6.91
CA ARG A 232 9.68 -6.30 -6.21
C ARG A 232 10.97 -6.39 -5.43
N LEU A 233 10.87 -6.47 -4.11
CA LEU A 233 12.02 -6.58 -3.22
C LEU A 233 12.28 -8.04 -2.84
N VAL A 234 13.55 -8.39 -2.69
CA VAL A 234 14.00 -9.69 -2.20
C VAL A 234 15.00 -9.44 -1.07
N LYS A 235 14.70 -9.99 0.10
CA LYS A 235 15.56 -9.85 1.27
C LYS A 235 16.90 -10.52 1.04
N ILE A 236 17.99 -9.79 1.29
CA ILE A 236 19.35 -10.33 1.20
C ILE A 236 19.53 -11.30 2.37
N PRO A 237 19.96 -12.56 2.12
CA PRO A 237 20.25 -13.49 3.20
C PRO A 237 21.27 -12.90 4.16
N THR A 238 20.96 -12.90 5.44
CA THR A 238 21.96 -12.54 6.45
C THR A 238 23.00 -13.66 6.45
N ALA A 239 24.26 -13.33 6.17
CA ALA A 239 25.34 -14.33 6.28
C ALA A 239 25.25 -14.95 7.68
N LEU A 240 25.00 -16.27 7.74
CA LEU A 240 25.09 -17.01 8.99
C LEU A 240 26.48 -16.74 9.55
N GLY A 241 26.52 -16.09 10.72
CA GLY A 241 27.77 -15.86 11.41
C GLY A 241 28.54 -17.17 11.49
N SER A 242 29.72 -17.19 10.92
CA SER A 242 30.69 -18.27 11.17
C SER A 242 31.05 -18.19 12.64
N ASP A 243 30.41 -19.05 13.45
CA ASP A 243 30.89 -19.38 14.80
C ASP A 243 32.29 -20.06 14.74
#